data_9de5126cbc3121675da98c7e7e373da4
#
_entry.id   9de5126cbc3121675da98c7e7e373da4
#
_cell.length_a   1.000
_cell.length_b   1.000
_cell.length_c   1.000
_cell.angle_alpha   90.00
_cell.angle_beta   90.00
_cell.angle_gamma   90.00
#
_symmetry.space_group_name_H-M   'P 1'
#
loop_
_entity.id
_entity.type
_entity.pdbx_description
1 polymer ?
#
loop_
_entity_poly.entity_id
_entity_poly.type
_entity_poly.pdbx_seq_one_letter_code
_entity_poly.pdbx_strand_id
1 'polypeptide(L)'
;MKSDELLDAIGEAKDEYVHDVRNGKVKKMPGWAKWTSAIAACLVLTIGVSLFFGGMGGNAGSGGDDDLKYMYYVGPVLPLTVQGDASGITATRNVEYNFSGYYTYQESYEDSKGEPIYYDRYDNKAYVTDSYVLTNESGEDKTVTLIYPHIGNMREYINYPSITVDGNTVTATMHPGPYSGGFEGVWGSNEAGTVNIAALDCFEGYQTLLSTDDYMNSAFDTFTVLDQTVYVYHMHDFIYSEFEGDGSPTLSFDFYIDYDKTYVFSYGTNGASWDYESGYCSRRKGGIEYRPNVAPERQHPDDGYIILLGEDLEEYTLQGYQDGGCDPGEELNDLSCTITRYESTLGEVLADLMPEYLGEMINQLDAERFGVKPPEGIPSMELYLGLAAELLESYGQIGTTPVERYDTGMLEDIFSAVYTNGRVIYFSFEVIIPAGESITVVAGQPKDASMDYVGKDKGKDGFDMATRLGSNLTFAEQTASICRFEEIEIIAQNFGFDLENGITEVTLDLNQEHYWMQVRKVQKE
;
A
#
# COMPACT_ATOMS: atom_id res chain seq x y z
N MET A 1 25.98 -7.14 -1.41
CA MET A 1 26.00 -5.67 -1.28
C MET A 1 26.90 -5.33 -0.10
N LYS A 2 27.87 -4.43 -0.28
CA LYS A 2 28.72 -3.99 0.85
C LYS A 2 27.94 -2.96 1.66
N SER A 3 28.20 -2.84 2.97
CA SER A 3 27.49 -1.89 3.85
C SER A 3 27.53 -0.43 3.36
N ASP A 4 28.54 -0.08 2.59
CA ASP A 4 28.73 1.24 2.01
C ASP A 4 27.69 1.55 0.90
N GLU A 5 27.32 0.54 0.11
CA GLU A 5 26.29 0.67 -0.95
C GLU A 5 24.88 0.82 -0.37
N LEU A 6 24.67 0.26 0.84
CA LEU A 6 23.41 0.39 1.58
C LEU A 6 23.25 1.81 2.16
N LEU A 7 24.32 2.40 2.65
CA LEU A 7 24.33 3.74 3.23
C LEU A 7 24.19 4.84 2.17
N ASP A 8 24.79 4.64 0.99
CA ASP A 8 24.65 5.55 -0.15
C ASP A 8 23.22 5.51 -0.74
N ALA A 9 22.51 4.36 -0.61
CA ALA A 9 21.11 4.23 -1.06
C ALA A 9 20.08 4.86 -0.10
N ILE A 10 20.42 5.04 1.17
CA ILE A 10 19.53 5.61 2.21
C ILE A 10 19.58 7.14 2.24
N GLY A 11 20.50 7.79 1.52
CA GLY A 11 20.48 9.23 1.15
C GLY A 11 20.52 10.29 2.27
N GLU A 12 20.45 9.97 3.57
CA GLU A 12 20.37 10.97 4.66
C GLU A 12 21.14 10.65 5.94
N ALA A 13 22.04 9.66 5.95
CA ALA A 13 22.91 9.50 7.11
C ALA A 13 23.95 10.64 7.11
N LYS A 14 23.94 11.49 8.15
CA LYS A 14 24.98 12.52 8.30
C LYS A 14 26.35 11.87 8.17
N ASP A 15 27.24 12.49 7.41
CA ASP A 15 28.61 11.99 7.14
C ASP A 15 29.36 11.56 8.41
N GLU A 16 29.09 12.16 9.55
CA GLU A 16 29.64 11.82 10.85
C GLU A 16 29.26 10.39 11.30
N TYR A 17 28.02 9.93 11.04
CA TYR A 17 27.58 8.57 11.38
C TYR A 17 28.13 7.53 10.41
N VAL A 18 28.25 7.88 9.14
CA VAL A 18 28.85 7.03 8.12
C VAL A 18 30.33 6.79 8.43
N HIS A 19 31.04 7.83 8.86
CA HIS A 19 32.45 7.74 9.22
C HIS A 19 32.69 6.88 10.47
N ASP A 20 31.84 6.97 11.49
CA ASP A 20 31.97 6.19 12.72
C ASP A 20 31.63 4.71 12.51
N VAL A 21 30.68 4.38 11.64
CA VAL A 21 30.36 2.99 11.24
C VAL A 21 31.52 2.38 10.43
N ARG A 22 32.12 3.12 9.49
CA ARG A 22 33.30 2.68 8.71
C ARG A 22 34.50 2.34 9.58
N ASN A 23 34.67 3.02 10.69
CA ASN A 23 35.82 2.83 11.58
C ASN A 23 35.55 1.88 12.77
N GLY A 24 34.41 1.24 12.83
CA GLY A 24 34.05 0.30 13.91
C GLY A 24 33.93 0.92 15.29
N LYS A 25 33.85 2.26 15.37
CA LYS A 25 33.70 3.01 16.64
C LYS A 25 32.24 3.32 16.89
N VAL A 26 31.46 2.32 17.26
CA VAL A 26 30.08 2.55 17.69
C VAL A 26 30.09 3.22 19.07
N LYS A 27 29.90 4.52 19.12
CA LYS A 27 29.51 5.19 20.35
C LYS A 27 28.07 4.72 20.70
N LYS A 28 27.82 4.37 21.94
CA LYS A 28 26.45 4.09 22.42
C LYS A 28 25.58 5.30 22.09
N MET A 29 24.60 5.11 21.22
CA MET A 29 23.63 6.15 20.92
C MET A 29 22.83 6.49 22.18
N PRO A 30 22.57 7.77 22.44
CA PRO A 30 21.64 8.19 23.51
C PRO A 30 20.30 7.47 23.35
N GLY A 31 19.67 7.07 24.45
CA GLY A 31 18.43 6.28 24.44
C GLY A 31 17.35 6.82 23.51
N TRP A 32 17.15 8.15 23.51
CA TRP A 32 16.14 8.82 22.67
C TRP A 32 16.39 8.68 21.16
N ALA A 33 17.65 8.63 20.71
CA ALA A 33 18.00 8.45 19.30
C ALA A 33 17.67 7.04 18.77
N LYS A 34 17.49 6.06 19.64
CA LYS A 34 17.01 4.72 19.27
C LYS A 34 15.50 4.74 18.96
N TRP A 35 14.74 5.59 19.59
CA TRP A 35 13.29 5.69 19.43
C TRP A 35 12.88 6.57 18.24
N THR A 36 13.51 7.72 18.05
CA THR A 36 13.32 8.52 16.82
C THR A 36 13.82 7.78 15.59
N SER A 37 14.84 6.90 15.75
CA SER A 37 15.26 5.98 14.68
C SER A 37 14.27 4.84 14.46
N ALA A 38 13.52 4.40 15.48
CA ALA A 38 12.50 3.37 15.32
C ALA A 38 11.25 3.93 14.63
N ILE A 39 10.81 5.14 14.97
CA ILE A 39 9.67 5.79 14.30
C ILE A 39 10.06 6.24 12.87
N ALA A 40 11.24 6.82 12.68
CA ALA A 40 11.77 7.12 11.35
C ALA A 40 12.12 5.86 10.56
N ALA A 41 12.56 4.77 11.23
CA ALA A 41 12.77 3.47 10.59
C ALA A 41 11.43 2.77 10.30
N CYS A 42 10.38 2.94 11.08
CA CYS A 42 9.04 2.45 10.74
C CYS A 42 8.45 3.26 9.57
N LEU A 43 8.62 4.58 9.52
CA LEU A 43 8.22 5.41 8.37
C LEU A 43 9.08 5.16 7.13
N VAL A 44 10.38 4.96 7.27
CA VAL A 44 11.30 4.60 6.17
C VAL A 44 11.19 3.11 5.85
N LEU A 45 10.86 2.24 6.83
CA LEU A 45 10.63 0.81 6.58
C LEU A 45 9.25 0.56 5.95
N THR A 46 8.18 1.25 6.31
CA THR A 46 6.91 1.12 5.56
C THR A 46 7.02 1.65 4.13
N ILE A 47 7.87 2.65 3.87
CA ILE A 47 8.16 3.13 2.50
C ILE A 47 9.30 2.32 1.84
N GLY A 48 10.25 1.83 2.61
CA GLY A 48 11.45 1.11 2.12
C GLY A 48 11.35 -0.41 2.19
N VAL A 49 10.50 -1.00 3.05
CA VAL A 49 10.37 -2.46 3.21
C VAL A 49 9.43 -3.07 2.19
N SER A 50 8.39 -2.40 1.75
CA SER A 50 7.71 -2.78 0.51
C SER A 50 8.66 -2.75 -0.70
N LEU A 51 9.74 -1.96 -0.63
CA LEU A 51 10.75 -1.86 -1.68
C LEU A 51 11.98 -2.77 -1.48
N PHE A 52 12.23 -3.32 -0.28
CA PHE A 52 13.52 -3.98 0.02
C PHE A 52 13.45 -5.45 0.43
N PHE A 53 12.34 -5.97 0.94
CA PHE A 53 12.25 -7.35 1.41
C PHE A 53 11.46 -8.31 0.51
N GLY A 54 10.74 -7.83 -0.50
CA GLY A 54 10.15 -8.68 -1.53
C GLY A 54 11.17 -9.47 -2.36
N GLY A 55 12.45 -9.11 -2.32
CA GLY A 55 13.50 -9.65 -3.20
C GLY A 55 14.49 -10.66 -2.62
N MET A 56 14.45 -11.04 -1.35
CA MET A 56 15.51 -11.88 -0.76
C MET A 56 15.14 -13.34 -0.45
N GLY A 57 14.02 -13.85 -0.95
CA GLY A 57 13.57 -15.24 -0.75
C GLY A 57 13.49 -16.12 -2.00
N GLY A 58 13.78 -15.61 -3.17
CA GLY A 58 13.71 -16.36 -4.42
C GLY A 58 14.90 -17.28 -4.64
N ASN A 59 14.71 -18.58 -4.49
CA ASN A 59 15.60 -19.61 -5.03
C ASN A 59 15.82 -19.36 -6.52
N ALA A 60 17.05 -19.14 -6.96
CA ALA A 60 17.43 -19.13 -8.37
C ALA A 60 17.22 -20.54 -8.96
N GLY A 61 15.99 -20.84 -9.33
CA GLY A 61 15.65 -21.98 -10.16
C GLY A 61 15.87 -21.57 -11.62
N SER A 62 16.67 -22.31 -12.34
CA SER A 62 16.88 -22.20 -13.77
C SER A 62 15.57 -22.54 -14.51
N GLY A 63 14.75 -21.53 -14.77
CA GLY A 63 13.62 -21.58 -15.69
C GLY A 63 13.99 -20.88 -17.00
N GLY A 64 13.34 -21.23 -18.08
CA GLY A 64 13.69 -20.82 -19.42
C GLY A 64 13.62 -19.30 -19.66
N ASP A 65 14.19 -18.88 -20.77
CA ASP A 65 14.53 -17.51 -21.20
C ASP A 65 13.34 -16.54 -21.44
N ASP A 66 12.10 -16.84 -21.00
CA ASP A 66 10.89 -16.07 -21.35
C ASP A 66 10.24 -15.28 -20.21
N ASP A 67 10.68 -15.45 -18.95
CA ASP A 67 10.03 -14.80 -17.81
C ASP A 67 10.79 -13.54 -17.39
N LEU A 68 10.27 -12.37 -17.74
CA LEU A 68 10.79 -11.10 -17.26
C LEU A 68 10.44 -10.93 -15.78
N LYS A 69 11.48 -10.82 -14.96
CA LYS A 69 11.38 -10.54 -13.53
C LYS A 69 11.91 -9.15 -13.23
N TYR A 70 11.21 -8.45 -12.34
CA TYR A 70 11.59 -7.12 -11.91
C TYR A 70 11.68 -7.06 -10.39
N MET A 71 12.60 -6.25 -9.87
CA MET A 71 12.65 -5.95 -8.43
C MET A 71 11.43 -5.14 -7.98
N TYR A 72 10.87 -4.35 -8.88
CA TYR A 72 9.61 -3.62 -8.69
C TYR A 72 8.74 -3.88 -9.91
N TYR A 73 7.71 -4.70 -9.73
CA TYR A 73 6.77 -5.07 -10.78
C TYR A 73 5.42 -4.42 -10.52
N VAL A 74 4.99 -3.55 -11.42
CA VAL A 74 3.73 -2.80 -11.29
C VAL A 74 2.51 -3.54 -11.88
N GLY A 75 2.71 -4.76 -12.40
CA GLY A 75 1.69 -5.58 -13.00
C GLY A 75 1.23 -5.13 -14.40
N PRO A 76 0.50 -6.00 -15.12
CA PRO A 76 0.05 -5.75 -16.49
C PRO A 76 -1.14 -4.78 -16.56
N VAL A 77 -1.40 -4.24 -17.76
CA VAL A 77 -2.70 -3.64 -18.09
C VAL A 77 -3.71 -4.77 -18.26
N LEU A 78 -4.65 -4.86 -17.33
CA LEU A 78 -5.68 -5.91 -17.31
C LEU A 78 -6.87 -5.53 -18.20
N PRO A 79 -7.53 -6.50 -18.87
CA PRO A 79 -8.66 -6.23 -19.73
C PRO A 79 -9.96 -5.96 -18.94
N LEU A 80 -10.84 -5.14 -19.56
CA LEU A 80 -12.23 -4.93 -19.13
C LEU A 80 -12.97 -6.27 -19.02
N THR A 81 -13.87 -6.38 -18.06
CA THR A 81 -14.75 -7.56 -17.88
C THR A 81 -16.21 -7.13 -17.62
N VAL A 82 -17.13 -8.08 -17.66
CA VAL A 82 -18.55 -7.89 -17.34
C VAL A 82 -18.85 -8.57 -16.02
N GLN A 83 -19.54 -7.89 -15.11
CA GLN A 83 -20.05 -8.53 -13.91
C GLN A 83 -21.18 -9.50 -14.28
N GLY A 84 -20.96 -10.79 -14.07
CA GLY A 84 -21.92 -11.84 -14.41
C GLY A 84 -21.81 -12.32 -15.86
N ASP A 85 -22.94 -12.45 -16.58
CA ASP A 85 -23.01 -13.08 -17.90
C ASP A 85 -22.69 -12.10 -19.04
N ALA A 86 -21.56 -12.32 -19.72
CA ALA A 86 -21.12 -11.59 -20.91
C ALA A 86 -21.62 -12.20 -22.23
N SER A 87 -22.48 -13.22 -22.23
CA SER A 87 -22.94 -13.91 -23.43
C SER A 87 -23.58 -12.95 -24.44
N GLY A 88 -23.25 -13.10 -25.72
CA GLY A 88 -23.75 -12.24 -26.80
C GLY A 88 -23.18 -10.81 -26.78
N ILE A 89 -22.09 -10.58 -26.05
CA ILE A 89 -21.28 -9.36 -26.16
C ILE A 89 -19.92 -9.77 -26.70
N THR A 90 -19.54 -9.18 -27.84
CA THR A 90 -18.19 -9.30 -28.40
C THR A 90 -17.45 -8.00 -28.25
N ALA A 91 -16.13 -8.07 -28.14
CA ALA A 91 -15.26 -6.93 -27.95
C ALA A 91 -14.13 -6.88 -28.97
N THR A 92 -13.77 -5.69 -29.43
CA THR A 92 -12.42 -5.40 -29.92
C THR A 92 -11.72 -4.51 -28.93
N ARG A 93 -10.38 -4.62 -28.83
CA ARG A 93 -9.56 -3.85 -27.86
C ARG A 93 -8.34 -3.26 -28.55
N ASN A 94 -8.00 -2.02 -28.20
CA ASN A 94 -6.71 -1.41 -28.54
C ASN A 94 -6.06 -0.87 -27.26
N VAL A 95 -4.80 -1.23 -26.99
CA VAL A 95 -4.00 -0.67 -25.89
C VAL A 95 -2.91 0.22 -26.49
N GLU A 96 -3.02 1.53 -26.29
CA GLU A 96 -2.03 2.50 -26.74
C GLU A 96 -1.10 2.90 -25.58
N TYR A 97 0.21 2.80 -25.81
CA TYR A 97 1.26 3.30 -24.91
C TYR A 97 1.80 4.62 -25.43
N ASN A 98 1.57 5.71 -24.70
CA ASN A 98 2.01 7.06 -25.03
C ASN A 98 3.15 7.47 -24.09
N PHE A 99 4.33 7.68 -24.66
CA PHE A 99 5.55 8.01 -23.90
C PHE A 99 5.83 9.52 -23.82
N SER A 100 4.84 10.38 -24.05
CA SER A 100 5.02 11.85 -23.95
C SER A 100 5.46 12.33 -22.58
N GLY A 101 5.19 11.57 -21.50
CA GLY A 101 5.64 11.86 -20.13
C GLY A 101 7.04 11.34 -19.80
N TYR A 102 7.67 10.58 -20.69
CA TYR A 102 8.96 9.93 -20.44
C TYR A 102 10.14 10.87 -20.65
N TYR A 103 10.39 11.79 -19.72
CA TYR A 103 11.40 12.84 -19.85
C TYR A 103 12.27 12.99 -18.60
N THR A 104 13.46 13.62 -18.77
CA THR A 104 14.33 14.03 -17.65
C THR A 104 13.93 15.41 -17.19
N TYR A 105 13.81 15.60 -15.88
CA TYR A 105 13.69 16.89 -15.24
C TYR A 105 14.74 17.03 -14.13
N GLN A 106 15.07 18.27 -13.78
CA GLN A 106 16.07 18.56 -12.77
C GLN A 106 15.39 18.93 -11.47
N GLU A 107 15.69 18.21 -10.39
CA GLU A 107 15.31 18.56 -9.03
C GLU A 107 16.50 19.15 -8.29
N SER A 108 16.25 19.95 -7.25
CA SER A 108 17.27 20.46 -6.37
C SER A 108 16.84 20.34 -4.92
N TYR A 109 17.81 20.09 -4.06
CA TYR A 109 17.66 20.21 -2.61
C TYR A 109 18.83 21.01 -2.05
N GLU A 110 18.63 21.68 -0.92
CA GLU A 110 19.71 22.39 -0.24
C GLU A 110 20.53 21.43 0.62
N ASP A 111 21.84 21.48 0.49
CA ASP A 111 22.75 20.75 1.36
C ASP A 111 22.77 21.32 2.78
N SER A 112 23.54 20.71 3.69
CA SER A 112 23.68 21.17 5.09
C SER A 112 24.29 22.57 5.24
N LYS A 113 24.76 23.20 4.15
CA LYS A 113 25.31 24.56 4.10
C LYS A 113 24.38 25.55 3.40
N GLY A 114 23.20 25.09 2.95
CA GLY A 114 22.24 25.88 2.19
C GLY A 114 22.60 26.05 0.72
N GLU A 115 23.54 25.24 0.18
CA GLU A 115 23.89 25.27 -1.24
C GLU A 115 22.99 24.30 -2.03
N PRO A 116 22.43 24.73 -3.18
CA PRO A 116 21.58 23.86 -3.97
C PRO A 116 22.38 22.75 -4.65
N ILE A 117 22.00 21.50 -4.41
CA ILE A 117 22.47 20.34 -5.13
C ILE A 117 21.41 19.96 -6.17
N TYR A 118 21.81 19.89 -7.43
CA TYR A 118 20.96 19.55 -8.56
C TYR A 118 21.18 18.10 -8.94
N TYR A 119 20.10 17.36 -9.22
CA TYR A 119 20.15 16.01 -9.76
C TYR A 119 19.06 15.81 -10.81
N ASP A 120 19.39 15.02 -11.82
CA ASP A 120 18.45 14.70 -12.87
C ASP A 120 17.55 13.54 -12.41
N ARG A 121 16.24 13.76 -12.51
CA ARG A 121 15.23 12.68 -12.43
C ARG A 121 14.54 12.55 -13.76
N TYR A 122 14.06 11.36 -14.05
CA TYR A 122 13.17 11.15 -15.18
C TYR A 122 11.90 10.46 -14.70
N ASP A 123 10.81 10.89 -15.29
CA ASP A 123 9.53 10.25 -15.15
C ASP A 123 9.51 9.06 -16.12
N ASN A 124 9.45 7.84 -15.58
CA ASN A 124 9.42 6.60 -16.34
C ASN A 124 8.00 6.04 -16.48
N LYS A 125 7.03 6.94 -16.68
CA LYS A 125 5.63 6.60 -16.88
C LYS A 125 5.24 6.66 -18.35
N ALA A 126 4.40 5.71 -18.78
CA ALA A 126 3.62 5.84 -19.98
C ALA A 126 2.18 6.24 -19.64
N TYR A 127 1.53 7.01 -20.50
CA TYR A 127 0.08 7.16 -20.43
C TYR A 127 -0.55 6.04 -21.27
N VAL A 128 -1.34 5.18 -20.63
CA VAL A 128 -2.01 4.06 -21.32
C VAL A 128 -3.45 4.44 -21.61
N THR A 129 -3.84 4.28 -22.88
CA THR A 129 -5.23 4.37 -23.32
C THR A 129 -5.71 2.98 -23.73
N ASP A 130 -6.63 2.41 -22.98
CA ASP A 130 -7.22 1.10 -23.20
C ASP A 130 -8.64 1.27 -23.74
N SER A 131 -8.83 1.00 -25.04
CA SER A 131 -10.05 1.31 -25.77
C SER A 131 -10.77 0.05 -26.23
N TYR A 132 -12.07 0.02 -26.05
CA TYR A 132 -12.93 -1.11 -26.39
C TYR A 132 -14.07 -0.68 -27.29
N VAL A 133 -14.41 -1.51 -28.27
CA VAL A 133 -15.71 -1.48 -28.94
C VAL A 133 -16.47 -2.73 -28.51
N LEU A 134 -17.54 -2.54 -27.75
CA LEU A 134 -18.39 -3.63 -27.26
C LEU A 134 -19.62 -3.72 -28.16
N THR A 135 -19.86 -4.86 -28.79
CA THR A 135 -20.98 -5.10 -29.70
C THR A 135 -21.96 -6.09 -29.08
N ASN A 136 -23.22 -5.68 -28.98
CA ASN A 136 -24.32 -6.55 -28.58
C ASN A 136 -24.84 -7.32 -29.81
N GLU A 137 -24.53 -8.59 -29.91
CA GLU A 137 -24.97 -9.45 -31.03
C GLU A 137 -26.38 -10.02 -30.84
N SER A 138 -27.04 -9.68 -29.72
CA SER A 138 -28.39 -10.14 -29.44
C SER A 138 -29.47 -9.25 -30.08
N GLY A 139 -30.70 -9.75 -30.13
CA GLY A 139 -31.84 -9.00 -30.65
C GLY A 139 -32.53 -8.09 -29.62
N GLU A 140 -31.99 -7.94 -28.43
CA GLU A 140 -32.55 -7.14 -27.33
C GLU A 140 -31.46 -6.27 -26.71
N ASP A 141 -31.85 -5.10 -26.17
CA ASP A 141 -30.95 -4.21 -25.45
C ASP A 141 -30.39 -4.95 -24.22
N LYS A 142 -29.10 -4.77 -23.94
CA LYS A 142 -28.44 -5.34 -22.78
C LYS A 142 -28.02 -4.25 -21.82
N THR A 143 -28.53 -4.31 -20.60
CA THR A 143 -27.98 -3.54 -19.48
C THR A 143 -26.95 -4.42 -18.76
N VAL A 144 -25.69 -3.98 -18.69
CA VAL A 144 -24.59 -4.71 -18.06
C VAL A 144 -23.76 -3.80 -17.19
N THR A 145 -23.23 -4.36 -16.11
CA THR A 145 -22.20 -3.71 -15.31
C THR A 145 -20.83 -4.09 -15.86
N LEU A 146 -20.12 -3.10 -16.36
CA LEU A 146 -18.73 -3.25 -16.77
C LEU A 146 -17.81 -3.02 -15.59
N ILE A 147 -16.70 -3.74 -15.55
CA ILE A 147 -15.67 -3.64 -14.51
C ILE A 147 -14.32 -3.43 -15.20
N TYR A 148 -13.67 -2.29 -14.92
CA TYR A 148 -12.30 -2.03 -15.35
C TYR A 148 -11.33 -2.27 -14.20
N PRO A 149 -10.42 -3.26 -14.30
CA PRO A 149 -9.43 -3.55 -13.26
C PRO A 149 -8.21 -2.63 -13.39
N HIS A 150 -7.74 -2.14 -12.25
CA HIS A 150 -6.54 -1.32 -12.12
C HIS A 150 -5.65 -1.89 -11.02
N ILE A 151 -4.37 -2.10 -11.29
CA ILE A 151 -3.39 -2.54 -10.30
C ILE A 151 -2.77 -1.31 -9.67
N GLY A 152 -2.89 -1.18 -8.35
CA GLY A 152 -2.39 -0.04 -7.59
C GLY A 152 -2.75 -0.15 -6.11
N ASN A 153 -2.70 0.95 -5.39
CA ASN A 153 -3.09 1.05 -3.99
C ASN A 153 -3.95 2.32 -3.77
N MET A 154 -4.45 2.51 -2.56
CA MET A 154 -5.34 3.64 -2.26
C MET A 154 -4.61 5.00 -2.28
N ARG A 155 -3.29 5.00 -2.19
CA ARG A 155 -2.44 6.19 -2.28
C ARG A 155 -2.29 6.72 -3.69
N GLU A 156 -2.37 5.85 -4.69
CA GLU A 156 -2.07 6.17 -6.10
C GLU A 156 -3.28 6.70 -6.86
N TYR A 157 -4.19 7.41 -6.19
CA TYR A 157 -5.42 7.96 -6.79
C TYR A 157 -5.17 8.84 -8.03
N ILE A 158 -3.99 9.45 -8.17
CA ILE A 158 -3.60 10.22 -9.36
C ILE A 158 -3.40 9.34 -10.59
N ASN A 159 -3.17 8.04 -10.39
CA ASN A 159 -2.99 7.05 -11.45
C ASN A 159 -4.31 6.31 -11.78
N TYR A 160 -5.41 6.62 -11.07
CA TYR A 160 -6.68 5.95 -11.33
C TYR A 160 -7.21 6.22 -12.72
N PRO A 161 -7.86 5.23 -13.35
CA PRO A 161 -8.34 5.36 -14.72
C PRO A 161 -9.47 6.41 -14.84
N SER A 162 -9.35 7.26 -15.85
CA SER A 162 -10.46 8.08 -16.33
C SER A 162 -11.23 7.29 -17.37
N ILE A 163 -12.52 7.03 -17.13
CA ILE A 163 -13.33 6.16 -17.99
C ILE A 163 -14.38 6.99 -18.73
N THR A 164 -14.51 6.74 -20.02
CA THR A 164 -15.56 7.32 -20.87
C THR A 164 -16.33 6.25 -21.62
N VAL A 165 -17.62 6.49 -21.85
CA VAL A 165 -18.50 5.70 -22.71
C VAL A 165 -19.04 6.60 -23.80
N ASP A 166 -18.79 6.28 -25.07
CA ASP A 166 -19.13 7.09 -26.25
C ASP A 166 -18.68 8.56 -26.10
N GLY A 167 -17.46 8.74 -25.52
CA GLY A 167 -16.86 10.04 -25.29
C GLY A 167 -17.39 10.80 -24.07
N ASN A 168 -18.35 10.28 -23.33
CA ASN A 168 -18.89 10.88 -22.11
C ASN A 168 -18.22 10.28 -20.88
N THR A 169 -17.69 11.10 -19.98
CA THR A 169 -17.11 10.64 -18.72
C THR A 169 -18.16 9.94 -17.87
N VAL A 170 -17.83 8.78 -17.33
CA VAL A 170 -18.68 8.04 -16.39
C VAL A 170 -18.09 8.08 -14.99
N THR A 171 -18.98 8.12 -14.00
CA THR A 171 -18.56 7.95 -12.59
C THR A 171 -18.61 6.47 -12.29
N ALA A 172 -17.44 5.88 -12.05
CA ALA A 172 -17.34 4.47 -11.67
C ALA A 172 -17.30 4.33 -10.15
N THR A 173 -17.90 3.25 -9.65
CA THR A 173 -17.80 2.85 -8.24
C THR A 173 -16.54 2.00 -8.06
N MET A 174 -15.78 2.31 -7.02
CA MET A 174 -14.52 1.64 -6.72
C MET A 174 -14.77 0.45 -5.78
N HIS A 175 -14.21 -0.71 -6.13
CA HIS A 175 -14.22 -1.93 -5.34
C HIS A 175 -12.79 -2.48 -5.27
N PRO A 176 -12.03 -2.17 -4.21
CA PRO A 176 -10.69 -2.75 -4.05
C PRO A 176 -10.81 -4.24 -3.76
N GLY A 177 -10.08 -5.05 -4.51
CA GLY A 177 -9.93 -6.46 -4.20
C GLY A 177 -9.23 -6.68 -2.86
N PRO A 178 -9.36 -7.85 -2.24
CA PRO A 178 -8.71 -8.14 -0.97
C PRO A 178 -7.19 -8.02 -1.12
N TYR A 179 -6.53 -7.60 -0.04
CA TYR A 179 -5.09 -7.72 0.01
C TYR A 179 -4.71 -9.20 0.03
N SER A 180 -3.75 -9.60 -0.78
CA SER A 180 -3.25 -10.97 -0.84
C SER A 180 -1.78 -11.03 -0.42
N GLY A 181 -1.40 -11.94 0.46
CA GLY A 181 -0.01 -12.14 0.87
C GLY A 181 0.24 -12.17 2.37
N GLY A 182 -0.80 -12.16 3.17
CA GLY A 182 -0.70 -12.13 4.63
C GLY A 182 -0.42 -10.73 5.18
N PHE A 183 -0.78 -10.48 6.41
CA PHE A 183 -0.47 -9.23 7.08
C PHE A 183 1.00 -9.22 7.50
N GLU A 184 1.81 -8.43 6.79
CA GLU A 184 3.20 -8.15 7.16
C GLU A 184 3.25 -6.90 8.05
N GLY A 185 2.75 -6.96 9.26
CA GLY A 185 3.12 -5.96 10.25
C GLY A 185 4.62 -6.00 10.53
N VAL A 186 5.12 -5.13 11.38
CA VAL A 186 6.56 -5.03 11.74
C VAL A 186 7.18 -6.39 12.13
N TRP A 187 6.36 -7.37 12.51
CA TRP A 187 6.74 -8.71 12.98
C TRP A 187 6.00 -9.85 12.27
N GLY A 188 5.18 -9.53 11.25
CA GLY A 188 4.36 -10.52 10.56
C GLY A 188 5.19 -11.51 9.73
N SER A 189 4.68 -12.71 9.56
CA SER A 189 5.22 -13.72 8.65
C SER A 189 4.26 -13.95 7.49
N ASN A 190 4.79 -14.06 6.26
CA ASN A 190 4.01 -14.49 5.11
C ASN A 190 3.40 -15.88 5.36
N GLU A 191 2.10 -16.03 5.18
CA GLU A 191 1.48 -17.34 5.16
C GLU A 191 1.98 -18.16 3.96
N ALA A 192 2.49 -19.35 4.23
CA ALA A 192 2.97 -20.23 3.18
C ALA A 192 1.83 -20.65 2.25
N GLY A 193 1.94 -20.30 0.97
CA GLY A 193 1.02 -20.74 -0.09
C GLY A 193 0.04 -19.69 -0.60
N THR A 194 0.02 -18.47 -0.03
CA THR A 194 -0.71 -17.33 -0.59
C THR A 194 0.17 -16.56 -1.57
N VAL A 195 -0.47 -16.00 -2.62
CA VAL A 195 0.21 -15.08 -3.54
C VAL A 195 0.37 -13.74 -2.84
N ASN A 196 1.60 -13.33 -2.56
CA ASN A 196 1.86 -12.01 -1.99
C ASN A 196 1.91 -10.96 -3.09
N ILE A 197 0.85 -10.16 -3.21
CA ILE A 197 0.73 -9.14 -4.25
C ILE A 197 1.83 -8.06 -4.15
N ALA A 198 2.29 -7.74 -2.92
CA ALA A 198 3.36 -6.77 -2.71
C ALA A 198 4.76 -7.28 -3.09
N ALA A 199 4.92 -8.59 -3.25
CA ALA A 199 6.18 -9.24 -3.59
C ALA A 199 6.17 -9.88 -4.98
N LEU A 200 5.19 -9.56 -5.82
CA LEU A 200 5.16 -10.04 -7.20
C LEU A 200 6.32 -9.42 -8.00
N ASP A 201 7.03 -10.27 -8.71
CA ASP A 201 8.19 -9.91 -9.53
C ASP A 201 7.96 -10.15 -11.04
N CYS A 202 6.83 -10.78 -11.40
CA CYS A 202 6.52 -11.20 -12.77
C CYS A 202 5.00 -11.40 -12.99
N PHE A 203 4.62 -11.59 -14.25
CA PHE A 203 3.25 -11.79 -14.70
C PHE A 203 2.56 -13.01 -14.08
N GLU A 204 3.28 -14.11 -13.89
CA GLU A 204 2.74 -15.39 -13.39
C GLU A 204 2.11 -15.26 -12.01
N GLY A 205 2.57 -14.31 -11.20
CA GLY A 205 1.95 -14.00 -9.91
C GLY A 205 0.53 -13.47 -10.08
N TYR A 206 0.31 -12.52 -10.98
CA TYR A 206 -1.02 -12.03 -11.32
C TYR A 206 -1.88 -13.09 -12.02
N GLN A 207 -1.28 -13.89 -12.90
CA GLN A 207 -1.97 -15.02 -13.53
C GLN A 207 -2.49 -15.99 -12.46
N THR A 208 -1.70 -16.32 -11.46
CA THR A 208 -2.12 -17.17 -10.35
C THR A 208 -3.26 -16.52 -9.54
N LEU A 209 -3.13 -15.24 -9.21
CA LEU A 209 -4.10 -14.50 -8.41
C LEU A 209 -5.47 -14.35 -9.11
N LEU A 210 -5.46 -14.13 -10.43
CA LEU A 210 -6.65 -13.77 -11.22
C LEU A 210 -7.13 -14.91 -12.13
N SER A 211 -6.62 -16.14 -11.94
CA SER A 211 -7.00 -17.31 -12.76
C SER A 211 -8.46 -17.75 -12.57
N THR A 212 -9.07 -17.34 -11.47
CA THR A 212 -10.49 -17.56 -11.16
C THR A 212 -11.14 -16.21 -10.84
N ASP A 213 -12.48 -16.19 -10.83
CA ASP A 213 -13.24 -14.98 -10.46
C ASP A 213 -13.26 -14.75 -8.94
N ASP A 214 -12.67 -15.61 -8.13
CA ASP A 214 -12.75 -15.57 -6.67
C ASP A 214 -12.18 -14.26 -6.12
N TYR A 215 -11.00 -13.83 -6.60
CA TYR A 215 -10.37 -12.59 -6.17
C TYR A 215 -11.24 -11.36 -6.52
N MET A 216 -11.78 -11.32 -7.73
CA MET A 216 -12.68 -10.23 -8.15
C MET A 216 -13.98 -10.25 -7.33
N ASN A 217 -14.57 -11.44 -7.12
CA ASN A 217 -15.83 -11.57 -6.37
C ASN A 217 -15.66 -11.08 -4.93
N SER A 218 -14.52 -11.36 -4.29
CA SER A 218 -14.23 -10.90 -2.93
C SER A 218 -14.11 -9.36 -2.81
N ALA A 219 -13.93 -8.64 -3.92
CA ALA A 219 -13.96 -7.17 -3.92
C ALA A 219 -15.36 -6.59 -3.61
N PHE A 220 -16.39 -7.43 -3.68
CA PHE A 220 -17.79 -7.06 -3.39
C PHE A 220 -18.29 -7.64 -2.07
N ASP A 221 -17.43 -8.28 -1.27
CA ASP A 221 -17.79 -8.80 0.04
C ASP A 221 -18.08 -7.67 1.03
N THR A 222 -18.89 -7.98 2.05
CA THR A 222 -19.20 -7.07 3.16
C THR A 222 -18.73 -7.68 4.47
N PHE A 223 -18.17 -6.87 5.33
CA PHE A 223 -17.59 -7.31 6.60
C PHE A 223 -18.47 -6.89 7.77
N THR A 224 -18.79 -7.82 8.65
CA THR A 224 -19.70 -7.61 9.79
C THR A 224 -18.98 -7.27 11.09
N VAL A 225 -17.66 -7.37 11.13
CA VAL A 225 -16.87 -7.08 12.34
C VAL A 225 -17.04 -5.65 12.82
N LEU A 226 -17.31 -4.70 11.93
CA LEU A 226 -17.53 -3.30 12.25
C LEU A 226 -18.74 -3.05 13.15
N ASP A 227 -19.75 -3.92 13.12
CA ASP A 227 -20.96 -3.84 13.95
C ASP A 227 -20.78 -4.42 15.36
N GLN A 228 -19.62 -5.07 15.63
CA GLN A 228 -19.38 -5.70 16.92
C GLN A 228 -19.10 -4.67 18.01
N THR A 229 -19.65 -4.91 19.20
CA THR A 229 -19.41 -4.08 20.38
C THR A 229 -17.98 -4.21 20.86
N VAL A 230 -17.36 -3.07 21.16
CA VAL A 230 -16.03 -2.95 21.76
C VAL A 230 -16.07 -2.15 23.04
N TYR A 231 -15.12 -2.44 23.94
CA TYR A 231 -14.86 -1.66 25.14
C TYR A 231 -13.61 -0.82 24.92
N VAL A 232 -13.74 0.49 25.08
CA VAL A 232 -12.66 1.44 24.81
C VAL A 232 -12.16 2.05 26.12
N TYR A 233 -10.86 2.02 26.32
CA TYR A 233 -10.14 2.69 27.39
C TYR A 233 -9.32 3.82 26.77
N HIS A 234 -9.85 5.04 26.85
CA HIS A 234 -9.25 6.25 26.31
C HIS A 234 -8.35 6.89 27.34
N MET A 235 -7.05 6.96 27.03
CA MET A 235 -5.99 7.58 27.84
C MET A 235 -5.83 9.04 27.40
N HIS A 236 -6.10 9.99 28.29
CA HIS A 236 -6.02 11.41 27.99
C HIS A 236 -5.60 12.22 29.23
N ASP A 237 -5.42 13.53 29.10
CA ASP A 237 -5.02 14.42 30.18
C ASP A 237 -3.79 13.89 30.94
N PHE A 238 -2.71 13.66 30.21
CA PHE A 238 -1.47 13.12 30.78
C PHE A 238 -0.83 14.09 31.78
N ILE A 239 -0.38 13.56 32.93
CA ILE A 239 0.38 14.26 33.96
C ILE A 239 1.84 13.86 33.80
N TYR A 240 2.70 14.84 33.58
CA TYR A 240 4.13 14.62 33.38
C TYR A 240 4.84 14.38 34.72
N SER A 241 5.84 13.51 34.69
CA SER A 241 6.77 13.34 35.80
C SER A 241 7.78 14.48 35.89
N GLU A 242 8.23 14.80 37.11
CA GLU A 242 9.37 15.69 37.37
C GLU A 242 10.73 14.99 37.13
N PHE A 243 10.73 13.84 36.44
CA PHE A 243 11.92 13.05 36.17
C PHE A 243 12.91 13.81 35.28
N GLU A 244 14.16 13.98 35.75
CA GLU A 244 15.25 14.68 35.05
C GLU A 244 16.32 13.68 34.49
N GLY A 245 15.96 12.45 34.18
CA GLY A 245 16.87 11.43 33.64
C GLY A 245 16.99 11.46 32.11
N ASP A 246 17.88 10.63 31.57
CA ASP A 246 18.07 10.44 30.14
C ASP A 246 17.03 9.46 29.51
N GLY A 247 16.03 9.04 30.27
CA GLY A 247 14.97 8.12 29.82
C GLY A 247 13.89 8.83 28.99
N SER A 248 12.99 8.03 28.46
CA SER A 248 11.75 8.50 27.81
C SER A 248 10.57 8.06 28.68
N PRO A 249 10.05 8.94 29.56
CA PRO A 249 8.99 8.58 30.49
C PRO A 249 7.83 7.89 29.80
N THR A 250 7.47 6.72 30.31
CA THR A 250 6.51 5.80 29.64
C THR A 250 5.44 5.39 30.65
N LEU A 251 4.20 5.45 30.21
CA LEU A 251 3.05 4.95 30.97
C LEU A 251 2.67 3.57 30.47
N SER A 252 2.62 2.58 31.36
CA SER A 252 2.19 1.22 31.07
C SER A 252 0.76 1.01 31.54
N PHE A 253 -0.08 0.47 30.69
CA PHE A 253 -1.43 0.02 30.99
C PHE A 253 -1.42 -1.50 30.92
N ASP A 254 -1.45 -2.17 32.09
CA ASP A 254 -1.29 -3.62 32.22
C ASP A 254 -2.60 -4.27 32.64
N PHE A 255 -2.95 -5.39 32.03
CA PHE A 255 -4.21 -6.10 32.27
C PHE A 255 -4.09 -7.58 31.90
N TYR A 256 -5.14 -8.35 32.23
CA TYR A 256 -5.25 -9.76 31.87
C TYR A 256 -6.53 -10.01 31.09
N ILE A 257 -6.46 -10.85 30.05
CA ILE A 257 -7.59 -11.26 29.22
C ILE A 257 -7.55 -12.76 28.95
N ASP A 258 -8.69 -13.30 28.56
CA ASP A 258 -8.79 -14.59 27.90
C ASP A 258 -8.63 -14.39 26.38
N TYR A 259 -7.47 -14.75 25.86
CA TYR A 259 -7.16 -14.59 24.43
C TYR A 259 -8.05 -15.45 23.51
N ASP A 260 -8.75 -16.44 24.03
CA ASP A 260 -9.74 -17.20 23.22
C ASP A 260 -11.04 -16.42 23.03
N LYS A 261 -11.27 -15.36 23.81
CA LYS A 261 -12.52 -14.59 23.81
C LYS A 261 -12.35 -13.12 23.48
N THR A 262 -11.15 -12.57 23.66
CA THR A 262 -10.92 -11.12 23.57
C THR A 262 -9.75 -10.81 22.68
N TYR A 263 -9.96 -9.91 21.73
CA TYR A 263 -8.93 -9.31 20.89
C TYR A 263 -8.60 -7.91 21.40
N VAL A 264 -7.33 -7.53 21.34
CA VAL A 264 -6.85 -6.24 21.82
C VAL A 264 -6.30 -5.43 20.67
N PHE A 265 -6.84 -4.25 20.48
CA PHE A 265 -6.29 -3.24 19.58
C PHE A 265 -5.83 -2.04 20.37
N SER A 266 -4.92 -1.25 19.80
CA SER A 266 -4.50 0.02 20.39
C SER A 266 -4.25 1.07 19.30
N TYR A 267 -4.38 2.33 19.69
CA TYR A 267 -4.05 3.49 18.86
C TYR A 267 -3.36 4.54 19.73
N GLY A 268 -2.37 5.23 19.18
CA GLY A 268 -1.61 6.24 19.91
C GLY A 268 -0.68 5.64 21.00
N THR A 269 -0.45 4.33 21.00
CA THR A 269 0.53 3.64 21.84
C THR A 269 1.78 3.31 21.02
N ASN A 270 2.93 3.15 21.65
CA ASN A 270 4.20 2.87 20.99
C ASN A 270 4.98 1.69 21.59
N GLY A 271 4.31 0.85 22.34
CA GLY A 271 4.86 -0.39 22.88
C GLY A 271 3.77 -1.36 23.30
N ALA A 272 4.06 -2.65 23.18
CA ALA A 272 3.18 -3.73 23.58
C ALA A 272 3.99 -4.88 24.18
N SER A 273 3.39 -5.61 25.13
CA SER A 273 3.87 -6.90 25.60
C SER A 273 2.67 -7.80 25.87
N TRP A 274 2.84 -9.09 25.65
CA TRP A 274 1.77 -10.06 25.85
C TRP A 274 2.34 -11.44 26.17
N ASP A 275 1.54 -12.23 26.85
CA ASP A 275 1.80 -13.65 27.12
C ASP A 275 0.49 -14.42 27.02
N TYR A 276 0.36 -15.22 25.99
CA TYR A 276 -0.84 -15.98 25.70
C TYR A 276 -1.16 -17.04 26.77
N GLU A 277 -0.15 -17.60 27.46
CA GLU A 277 -0.36 -18.63 28.48
C GLU A 277 -0.95 -18.05 29.76
N SER A 278 -0.45 -16.89 30.20
CA SER A 278 -0.94 -16.24 31.42
C SER A 278 -2.13 -15.31 31.17
N GLY A 279 -2.39 -14.95 29.91
CA GLY A 279 -3.37 -13.92 29.56
C GLY A 279 -2.88 -12.49 29.76
N TYR A 280 -1.62 -12.29 30.16
CA TYR A 280 -1.05 -10.96 30.36
C TYR A 280 -1.00 -10.16 29.08
N CYS A 281 -1.38 -8.89 29.19
CA CYS A 281 -1.28 -7.92 28.13
C CYS A 281 -0.87 -6.55 28.69
N SER A 282 0.00 -5.86 27.97
CA SER A 282 0.42 -4.49 28.27
C SER A 282 0.38 -3.65 27.02
N ARG A 283 -0.05 -2.39 27.18
CA ARG A 283 0.08 -1.34 26.16
C ARG A 283 0.80 -0.16 26.77
N ARG A 284 1.74 0.41 26.03
CA ARG A 284 2.63 1.44 26.56
C ARG A 284 2.55 2.70 25.72
N LYS A 285 2.51 3.84 26.43
CA LYS A 285 2.63 5.18 25.85
C LYS A 285 3.92 5.80 26.35
N GLY A 286 4.92 5.91 25.49
CA GLY A 286 6.21 6.52 25.81
C GLY A 286 6.31 7.96 25.32
N GLY A 287 7.37 8.65 25.74
CA GLY A 287 7.64 10.04 25.34
C GLY A 287 6.79 11.06 26.08
N ILE A 288 6.28 10.71 27.27
CA ILE A 288 5.49 11.61 28.12
C ILE A 288 6.46 12.47 28.92
N GLU A 289 7.07 13.46 28.27
CA GLU A 289 8.07 14.35 28.87
C GLU A 289 7.58 15.80 28.86
N TYR A 290 7.91 16.53 29.94
CA TYR A 290 7.73 17.96 29.97
C TYR A 290 8.75 18.63 29.03
N ARG A 291 8.28 19.39 28.03
CA ARG A 291 9.11 20.10 27.06
C ARG A 291 9.07 21.60 27.32
N PRO A 292 10.00 22.17 28.10
CA PRO A 292 9.93 23.57 28.54
C PRO A 292 10.00 24.59 27.38
N ASN A 293 10.48 24.18 26.23
CA ASN A 293 10.60 25.04 25.04
C ASN A 293 9.41 24.91 24.05
N VAL A 294 8.41 24.12 24.40
CA VAL A 294 7.19 23.92 23.61
C VAL A 294 6.05 24.68 24.29
N ALA A 295 5.22 25.34 23.52
CA ALA A 295 4.07 26.07 24.06
C ALA A 295 3.16 25.09 24.82
N PRO A 296 2.58 25.48 25.96
CA PRO A 296 1.79 24.57 26.83
C PRO A 296 0.68 23.82 26.06
N GLU A 297 0.03 24.47 25.10
CA GLU A 297 -1.01 23.88 24.26
C GLU A 297 -0.49 22.82 23.27
N ARG A 298 0.81 22.67 23.11
CA ARG A 298 1.47 21.69 22.23
C ARG A 298 2.30 20.67 23.02
N GLN A 299 2.22 20.69 24.34
CA GLN A 299 3.01 19.78 25.19
C GLN A 299 2.28 18.47 25.47
N HIS A 300 0.97 18.44 25.25
CA HIS A 300 0.19 17.24 25.54
C HIS A 300 0.58 16.14 24.53
N PRO A 301 0.92 14.94 24.99
CA PRO A 301 1.02 13.80 24.09
C PRO A 301 -0.36 13.54 23.48
N ASP A 302 -0.36 13.04 22.26
CA ASP A 302 -1.58 12.59 21.62
C ASP A 302 -2.28 11.55 22.50
N ASP A 303 -3.61 11.51 22.44
CA ASP A 303 -4.39 10.56 23.21
C ASP A 303 -4.02 9.12 22.87
N GLY A 304 -4.23 8.19 23.80
CA GLY A 304 -4.01 6.76 23.61
C GLY A 304 -5.32 5.99 23.76
N TYR A 305 -5.50 4.94 22.99
CA TYR A 305 -6.70 4.12 23.02
C TYR A 305 -6.33 2.65 23.14
N ILE A 306 -7.01 1.93 24.04
CA ILE A 306 -6.99 0.48 24.15
C ILE A 306 -8.41 0.03 23.91
N ILE A 307 -8.58 -0.86 22.94
CA ILE A 307 -9.88 -1.27 22.38
C ILE A 307 -9.96 -2.78 22.50
N LEU A 308 -10.98 -3.27 23.15
CA LEU A 308 -11.22 -4.69 23.38
C LEU A 308 -12.44 -5.14 22.60
N LEU A 309 -12.26 -6.12 21.73
CA LEU A 309 -13.33 -6.81 21.05
C LEU A 309 -13.55 -8.17 21.73
N GLY A 310 -14.65 -8.33 22.45
CA GLY A 310 -14.97 -9.54 23.24
C GLY A 310 -15.38 -9.19 24.66
N GLU A 311 -14.67 -9.73 25.67
CA GLU A 311 -14.96 -9.48 27.09
C GLU A 311 -14.29 -8.16 27.56
N ASP A 312 -14.95 -7.47 28.49
CA ASP A 312 -14.42 -6.26 29.13
C ASP A 312 -13.36 -6.63 30.19
N LEU A 313 -12.53 -5.65 30.60
CA LEU A 313 -11.53 -5.87 31.66
C LEU A 313 -12.21 -5.96 33.04
N GLU A 314 -11.82 -6.95 33.82
CA GLU A 314 -12.16 -6.99 35.26
C GLU A 314 -11.36 -5.95 36.05
N GLU A 315 -10.06 -5.83 35.74
CA GLU A 315 -9.13 -4.89 36.41
C GLU A 315 -7.97 -4.53 35.46
N TYR A 316 -7.34 -3.40 35.71
CA TYR A 316 -6.09 -2.98 35.07
C TYR A 316 -5.20 -2.22 36.04
N THR A 317 -3.91 -2.14 35.71
CA THR A 317 -2.92 -1.33 36.42
C THR A 317 -2.35 -0.27 35.51
N LEU A 318 -2.26 0.97 35.99
CA LEU A 318 -1.62 2.08 35.29
C LEU A 318 -0.38 2.47 36.08
N GLN A 319 0.82 2.36 35.48
CA GLN A 319 2.08 2.65 36.13
C GLN A 319 3.02 3.42 35.21
N GLY A 320 3.60 4.52 35.71
CA GLY A 320 4.65 5.27 35.07
C GLY A 320 6.02 4.64 35.27
N TYR A 321 6.90 4.75 34.25
CA TYR A 321 8.28 4.28 34.27
C TYR A 321 9.22 5.30 33.66
N GLN A 322 10.52 5.21 33.97
CA GLN A 322 11.55 6.10 33.44
C GLN A 322 11.75 5.94 31.94
N ASP A 323 11.49 4.74 31.39
CA ASP A 323 11.55 4.45 29.94
C ASP A 323 10.62 3.30 29.53
N GLY A 324 10.65 2.97 28.23
CA GLY A 324 9.81 1.91 27.64
C GLY A 324 10.19 0.48 28.03
N GLY A 325 11.28 0.26 28.76
CA GLY A 325 11.65 -1.03 29.34
C GLY A 325 10.67 -1.48 30.42
N CYS A 326 10.13 -0.51 31.17
CA CYS A 326 9.22 -0.73 32.30
C CYS A 326 9.82 -1.69 33.35
N ASP A 327 11.10 -1.50 33.62
CA ASP A 327 11.85 -2.38 34.52
C ASP A 327 11.48 -2.13 36.00
N PRO A 328 11.41 -3.17 36.84
CA PRO A 328 11.19 -3.03 38.29
C PRO A 328 12.27 -2.16 38.96
N GLY A 329 11.84 -1.16 39.73
CA GLY A 329 12.69 -0.18 40.39
C GLY A 329 12.89 1.12 39.63
N GLU A 330 12.28 1.24 38.45
CA GLU A 330 12.28 2.44 37.61
C GLU A 330 10.90 3.12 37.53
N GLU A 331 10.04 2.84 38.51
CA GLU A 331 8.67 3.38 38.58
C GLU A 331 8.67 4.89 38.84
N LEU A 332 7.82 5.60 38.09
CA LEU A 332 7.49 7.02 38.30
C LEU A 332 6.04 7.12 38.80
N ASN A 333 5.89 7.50 40.05
CA ASN A 333 4.57 7.57 40.70
C ASN A 333 3.82 8.88 40.43
N ASP A 334 4.47 9.85 39.84
CA ASP A 334 3.96 11.16 39.47
C ASP A 334 3.61 11.25 37.96
N LEU A 335 3.87 10.18 37.20
CA LEU A 335 3.44 10.02 35.80
C LEU A 335 2.10 9.28 35.77
N SER A 336 1.08 9.89 35.20
CA SER A 336 -0.26 9.30 35.10
C SER A 336 -1.08 9.92 33.96
N CYS A 337 -2.28 9.39 33.72
CA CYS A 337 -3.28 9.98 32.85
C CYS A 337 -4.69 9.74 33.38
N THR A 338 -5.67 10.38 32.77
CA THR A 338 -7.09 10.06 32.97
C THR A 338 -7.48 8.92 32.04
N ILE A 339 -8.25 7.94 32.55
CA ILE A 339 -8.84 6.87 31.75
C ILE A 339 -10.34 7.09 31.68
N THR A 340 -10.87 7.23 30.46
CA THR A 340 -12.31 7.22 30.22
C THR A 340 -12.69 5.90 29.54
N ARG A 341 -13.46 5.07 30.24
CA ARG A 341 -14.00 3.81 29.69
C ARG A 341 -15.38 4.05 29.09
N TYR A 342 -15.63 3.57 27.86
CA TYR A 342 -16.95 3.59 27.22
C TYR A 342 -17.14 2.36 26.32
N GLU A 343 -18.38 2.15 25.87
CA GLU A 343 -18.77 1.13 24.90
C GLU A 343 -19.12 1.82 23.58
N SER A 344 -18.74 1.19 22.46
CA SER A 344 -19.03 1.62 21.10
C SER A 344 -19.09 0.41 20.16
N THR A 345 -19.22 0.63 18.86
CA THR A 345 -18.93 -0.40 17.87
C THR A 345 -17.51 -0.22 17.33
N LEU A 346 -16.91 -1.30 16.83
CA LEU A 346 -15.57 -1.22 16.22
C LEU A 346 -15.57 -0.22 15.06
N GLY A 347 -16.61 -0.22 14.23
CA GLY A 347 -16.75 0.71 13.10
C GLY A 347 -16.80 2.17 13.51
N GLU A 348 -17.52 2.52 14.60
CA GLU A 348 -17.56 3.88 15.13
C GLU A 348 -16.16 4.32 15.61
N VAL A 349 -15.45 3.47 16.38
CA VAL A 349 -14.11 3.77 16.86
C VAL A 349 -13.13 3.96 15.71
N LEU A 350 -13.14 3.08 14.70
CA LEU A 350 -12.30 3.24 13.51
C LEU A 350 -12.65 4.50 12.73
N ALA A 351 -13.94 4.85 12.61
CA ALA A 351 -14.40 6.05 11.92
C ALA A 351 -13.97 7.34 12.63
N ASP A 352 -13.79 7.31 13.94
CA ASP A 352 -13.28 8.45 14.72
C ASP A 352 -11.75 8.59 14.61
N LEU A 353 -10.99 7.49 14.64
CA LEU A 353 -9.52 7.52 14.69
C LEU A 353 -8.86 7.60 13.30
N MET A 354 -9.38 6.88 12.32
CA MET A 354 -8.76 6.76 11.00
C MET A 354 -8.66 8.09 10.23
N PRO A 355 -9.62 9.04 10.26
CA PRO A 355 -9.53 10.28 9.49
C PRO A 355 -8.33 11.14 9.86
N GLU A 356 -7.97 11.20 11.13
CA GLU A 356 -6.81 11.95 11.61
C GLU A 356 -5.51 11.33 11.05
N TYR A 357 -5.33 10.03 11.23
CA TYR A 357 -4.17 9.29 10.75
C TYR A 357 -4.01 9.37 9.23
N LEU A 358 -5.08 9.10 8.47
CA LEU A 358 -5.05 9.20 7.00
C LEU A 358 -4.83 10.63 6.54
N GLY A 359 -5.42 11.62 7.22
CA GLY A 359 -5.22 13.04 6.94
C GLY A 359 -3.76 13.45 7.08
N GLU A 360 -3.06 12.98 8.09
CA GLU A 360 -1.63 13.21 8.26
C GLU A 360 -0.81 12.52 7.16
N MET A 361 -1.07 11.25 6.87
CA MET A 361 -0.40 10.52 5.79
C MET A 361 -0.60 11.21 4.43
N ILE A 362 -1.83 11.56 4.08
CA ILE A 362 -2.16 12.23 2.81
C ILE A 362 -1.45 13.60 2.73
N ASN A 363 -1.46 14.39 3.80
CA ASN A 363 -0.84 15.70 3.81
C ASN A 363 0.69 15.62 3.76
N GLN A 364 1.31 14.77 4.59
CA GLN A 364 2.78 14.68 4.69
C GLN A 364 3.40 13.97 3.49
N LEU A 365 2.80 12.88 3.02
CA LEU A 365 3.41 12.06 1.98
C LEU A 365 3.07 12.51 0.57
N ASP A 366 1.86 13.00 0.33
CA ASP A 366 1.36 13.22 -1.01
C ASP A 366 1.18 14.71 -1.37
N ALA A 367 0.57 15.52 -0.48
CA ALA A 367 0.34 16.93 -0.79
C ALA A 367 1.63 17.75 -0.78
N GLU A 368 2.56 17.47 0.16
CA GLU A 368 3.87 18.13 0.21
C GLU A 368 4.80 17.62 -0.89
N ARG A 369 4.78 16.33 -1.17
CA ARG A 369 5.68 15.72 -2.14
C ARG A 369 5.23 15.89 -3.59
N PHE A 370 3.93 15.79 -3.88
CA PHE A 370 3.40 15.80 -5.24
C PHE A 370 2.54 17.02 -5.55
N GLY A 371 2.24 17.88 -4.57
CA GLY A 371 1.39 19.05 -4.75
C GLY A 371 -0.07 18.75 -5.10
N VAL A 372 -0.50 17.50 -4.95
CA VAL A 372 -1.82 17.02 -5.34
C VAL A 372 -2.53 16.47 -4.11
N LYS A 373 -3.80 16.85 -3.92
CA LYS A 373 -4.68 16.25 -2.91
C LYS A 373 -5.72 15.38 -3.59
N PRO A 374 -6.12 14.25 -2.96
CA PRO A 374 -7.22 13.47 -3.50
C PRO A 374 -8.49 14.33 -3.58
N PRO A 375 -9.35 14.12 -4.57
CA PRO A 375 -10.66 14.74 -4.59
C PRO A 375 -11.40 14.46 -3.29
N GLU A 376 -12.12 15.45 -2.76
CA GLU A 376 -12.88 15.29 -1.52
C GLU A 376 -13.84 14.10 -1.63
N GLY A 377 -13.80 13.19 -0.65
CA GLY A 377 -14.67 12.02 -0.61
C GLY A 377 -14.28 10.87 -1.56
N ILE A 378 -13.10 10.89 -2.18
CA ILE A 378 -12.60 9.80 -3.03
C ILE A 378 -11.16 9.43 -2.60
N PRO A 379 -10.90 8.21 -2.06
CA PRO A 379 -11.91 7.21 -1.67
C PRO A 379 -12.78 7.65 -0.49
N SER A 380 -13.99 7.09 -0.37
CA SER A 380 -14.88 7.42 0.75
C SER A 380 -14.39 6.79 2.07
N MET A 381 -14.77 7.37 3.21
CA MET A 381 -14.46 6.78 4.53
C MET A 381 -15.08 5.39 4.68
N GLU A 382 -16.26 5.15 4.15
CA GLU A 382 -16.91 3.84 4.15
C GLU A 382 -16.03 2.78 3.46
N LEU A 383 -15.38 3.13 2.35
CA LEU A 383 -14.45 2.24 1.65
C LEU A 383 -13.23 1.94 2.51
N TYR A 384 -12.63 2.94 3.13
CA TYR A 384 -11.49 2.73 4.03
C TYR A 384 -11.84 1.85 5.23
N LEU A 385 -13.02 2.03 5.83
CA LEU A 385 -13.51 1.18 6.92
C LEU A 385 -13.72 -0.27 6.46
N GLY A 386 -14.26 -0.47 5.26
CA GLY A 386 -14.38 -1.82 4.66
C GLY A 386 -13.03 -2.50 4.49
N LEU A 387 -12.01 -1.77 4.01
CA LEU A 387 -10.65 -2.30 3.88
C LEU A 387 -9.97 -2.59 5.23
N ALA A 388 -10.24 -1.76 6.25
CA ALA A 388 -9.75 -2.03 7.60
C ALA A 388 -10.41 -3.30 8.16
N ALA A 389 -11.71 -3.47 7.98
CA ALA A 389 -12.44 -4.68 8.39
C ALA A 389 -11.88 -5.93 7.68
N GLU A 390 -11.65 -5.84 6.37
CA GLU A 390 -11.04 -6.93 5.59
C GLU A 390 -9.68 -7.34 6.17
N LEU A 391 -8.81 -6.39 6.46
CA LEU A 391 -7.50 -6.67 7.04
C LEU A 391 -7.60 -7.29 8.44
N LEU A 392 -8.50 -6.78 9.28
CA LEU A 392 -8.71 -7.28 10.64
C LEU A 392 -9.21 -8.73 10.65
N GLU A 393 -10.15 -9.08 9.75
CA GLU A 393 -10.72 -10.43 9.68
C GLU A 393 -9.80 -11.41 8.95
N SER A 394 -9.14 -11.00 7.88
CA SER A 394 -8.42 -11.90 6.99
C SER A 394 -6.97 -12.13 7.38
N TYR A 395 -6.33 -11.20 8.10
CA TYR A 395 -4.89 -11.21 8.33
C TYR A 395 -4.48 -11.26 9.80
N GLY A 396 -5.24 -11.98 10.61
CA GLY A 396 -4.76 -12.49 11.87
C GLY A 396 -4.97 -11.61 13.10
N GLN A 397 -5.51 -10.41 12.99
CA GLN A 397 -5.84 -9.64 14.19
C GLN A 397 -7.09 -10.16 14.86
N ILE A 398 -8.04 -10.68 14.07
CA ILE A 398 -9.21 -11.43 14.53
C ILE A 398 -9.06 -12.85 14.02
N GLY A 399 -8.07 -13.57 14.52
CA GLY A 399 -7.79 -14.96 14.12
C GLY A 399 -8.58 -15.99 14.89
N THR A 400 -8.54 -17.22 14.42
CA THR A 400 -9.20 -18.36 15.08
C THR A 400 -8.41 -18.88 16.26
N THR A 401 -7.11 -18.60 16.32
CA THR A 401 -6.21 -18.97 17.44
C THR A 401 -5.39 -17.77 17.91
N PRO A 402 -4.96 -17.74 19.19
CA PRO A 402 -4.13 -16.66 19.71
C PRO A 402 -2.83 -16.42 18.95
N VAL A 403 -2.20 -17.49 18.42
CA VAL A 403 -0.94 -17.43 17.66
C VAL A 403 -1.10 -16.89 16.24
N GLU A 404 -2.31 -16.93 15.70
CA GLU A 404 -2.64 -16.37 14.38
C GLU A 404 -3.04 -14.90 14.46
N ARG A 405 -3.23 -14.37 15.68
CA ARG A 405 -3.57 -12.98 15.90
C ARG A 405 -2.34 -12.12 15.71
N TYR A 406 -2.54 -10.97 15.14
CA TYR A 406 -1.48 -10.00 15.06
C TYR A 406 -1.14 -9.47 16.45
N ASP A 407 0.09 -9.67 16.84
CA ASP A 407 0.55 -9.58 18.22
C ASP A 407 0.56 -8.17 18.78
N THR A 408 0.83 -7.12 18.00
CA THR A 408 0.84 -5.75 18.53
C THR A 408 -0.56 -5.14 18.61
N GLY A 409 -1.45 -5.49 17.70
CA GLY A 409 -2.81 -4.92 17.61
C GLY A 409 -2.83 -3.40 17.37
N MET A 410 -1.75 -2.81 16.85
CA MET A 410 -1.69 -1.38 16.56
C MET A 410 -2.53 -1.03 15.34
N LEU A 411 -3.52 -0.16 15.53
CA LEU A 411 -4.42 0.27 14.44
C LEU A 411 -3.71 1.13 13.41
N GLU A 412 -2.63 1.82 13.76
CA GLU A 412 -1.78 2.57 12.84
C GLU A 412 -1.23 1.68 11.72
N ASP A 413 -0.85 0.45 12.04
CA ASP A 413 -0.38 -0.51 11.05
C ASP A 413 -1.49 -0.91 10.08
N ILE A 414 -2.72 -1.10 10.59
CA ILE A 414 -3.90 -1.36 9.75
C ILE A 414 -4.22 -0.16 8.86
N PHE A 415 -4.26 1.05 9.42
CA PHE A 415 -4.55 2.26 8.66
C PHE A 415 -3.49 2.53 7.58
N SER A 416 -2.22 2.30 7.91
CA SER A 416 -1.14 2.34 6.94
C SER A 416 -1.32 1.31 5.83
N ALA A 417 -1.62 0.05 6.19
CA ALA A 417 -1.82 -1.04 5.24
C ALA A 417 -3.04 -0.81 4.32
N VAL A 418 -4.15 -0.29 4.86
CA VAL A 418 -5.32 0.14 4.07
C VAL A 418 -4.92 1.09 2.96
N TYR A 419 -4.04 2.05 3.26
CA TYR A 419 -3.65 3.12 2.34
C TYR A 419 -2.55 2.69 1.35
N THR A 420 -1.60 1.87 1.79
CA THR A 420 -0.37 1.58 1.03
C THR A 420 -0.30 0.20 0.36
N ASN A 421 -1.10 -0.78 0.83
CA ASN A 421 -1.02 -2.12 0.27
C ASN A 421 -1.53 -2.19 -1.16
N GLY A 422 -0.73 -2.83 -2.03
CA GLY A 422 -1.11 -3.09 -3.42
C GLY A 422 -2.32 -4.01 -3.53
N ARG A 423 -3.21 -3.71 -4.49
CA ARG A 423 -4.45 -4.44 -4.77
C ARG A 423 -4.78 -4.38 -6.25
N VAL A 424 -5.69 -5.23 -6.71
CA VAL A 424 -6.41 -4.94 -7.94
C VAL A 424 -7.68 -4.20 -7.57
N ILE A 425 -7.82 -2.97 -8.03
CA ILE A 425 -8.98 -2.11 -7.77
C ILE A 425 -9.92 -2.20 -8.96
N TYR A 426 -11.17 -2.53 -8.72
CA TYR A 426 -12.19 -2.73 -9.75
C TYR A 426 -13.09 -1.51 -9.83
N PHE A 427 -13.13 -0.85 -10.98
CA PHE A 427 -14.00 0.30 -11.26
C PHE A 427 -15.23 -0.18 -12.01
N SER A 428 -16.41 -0.23 -11.34
CA SER A 428 -17.66 -0.70 -11.92
C SER A 428 -18.55 0.44 -12.36
N PHE A 429 -19.22 0.27 -13.49
CA PHE A 429 -20.19 1.22 -14.03
C PHE A 429 -21.21 0.50 -14.92
N GLU A 430 -22.46 0.98 -14.91
CA GLU A 430 -23.54 0.39 -15.70
C GLU A 430 -23.62 1.05 -17.09
N VAL A 431 -23.84 0.22 -18.13
CA VAL A 431 -24.08 0.67 -19.49
C VAL A 431 -25.23 -0.10 -20.12
N ILE A 432 -25.88 0.54 -21.11
CA ILE A 432 -26.85 -0.09 -21.98
C ILE A 432 -26.21 -0.23 -23.37
N ILE A 433 -26.16 -1.44 -23.89
CA ILE A 433 -25.72 -1.71 -25.25
C ILE A 433 -26.95 -2.08 -26.08
N PRO A 434 -27.42 -1.21 -26.99
CA PRO A 434 -28.64 -1.47 -27.77
C PRO A 434 -28.51 -2.73 -28.64
N ALA A 435 -29.64 -3.33 -28.97
CA ALA A 435 -29.71 -4.55 -29.78
C ALA A 435 -29.03 -4.37 -31.14
N GLY A 436 -28.03 -5.20 -31.42
CA GLY A 436 -27.28 -5.16 -32.67
C GLY A 436 -26.38 -3.95 -32.87
N GLU A 437 -26.19 -3.11 -31.82
CA GLU A 437 -25.35 -1.91 -31.85
C GLU A 437 -24.06 -2.11 -31.04
N SER A 438 -23.20 -1.11 -31.10
CA SER A 438 -21.92 -1.09 -30.37
C SER A 438 -21.80 0.20 -29.59
N ILE A 439 -21.09 0.11 -28.44
CA ILE A 439 -20.63 1.27 -27.67
C ILE A 439 -19.10 1.27 -27.61
N THR A 440 -18.52 2.45 -27.40
CA THR A 440 -17.08 2.61 -27.21
C THR A 440 -16.80 2.93 -25.75
N VAL A 441 -15.92 2.13 -25.11
CA VAL A 441 -15.42 2.36 -23.75
C VAL A 441 -13.95 2.68 -23.83
N VAL A 442 -13.52 3.75 -23.19
CA VAL A 442 -12.09 4.14 -23.14
C VAL A 442 -11.69 4.39 -21.70
N ALA A 443 -10.63 3.72 -21.25
CA ALA A 443 -9.97 3.92 -19.96
C ALA A 443 -8.57 4.49 -20.20
N GLY A 444 -8.32 5.69 -19.67
CA GLY A 444 -7.01 6.35 -19.78
C GLY A 444 -6.37 6.49 -18.40
N GLN A 445 -5.11 6.08 -18.26
CA GLN A 445 -4.39 6.11 -16.98
C GLN A 445 -2.88 6.29 -17.16
N PRO A 446 -2.20 7.01 -16.23
CA PRO A 446 -0.75 6.89 -16.10
C PRO A 446 -0.38 5.48 -15.66
N LYS A 447 0.69 4.93 -16.22
CA LYS A 447 1.23 3.62 -15.86
C LYS A 447 2.71 3.76 -15.55
N ASP A 448 3.09 3.48 -14.31
CA ASP A 448 4.49 3.39 -13.91
C ASP A 448 5.17 2.21 -14.62
N ALA A 449 6.46 2.31 -14.84
CA ALA A 449 7.24 1.20 -15.36
C ALA A 449 7.62 0.20 -14.28
N SER A 450 7.62 -1.07 -14.63
CA SER A 450 8.32 -2.11 -13.87
C SER A 450 9.82 -1.95 -14.03
N MET A 451 10.63 -2.02 -12.94
CA MET A 451 12.05 -1.69 -13.02
C MET A 451 12.92 -2.45 -12.03
N ASP A 452 14.23 -2.46 -12.33
CA ASP A 452 15.28 -2.88 -11.42
C ASP A 452 16.10 -1.67 -10.93
N TYR A 453 16.26 -1.55 -9.61
CA TYR A 453 17.05 -0.47 -9.01
C TYR A 453 18.56 -0.73 -9.10
N VAL A 454 18.98 -2.00 -9.18
CA VAL A 454 20.36 -2.44 -9.19
C VAL A 454 20.56 -3.58 -10.19
N GLY A 455 21.83 -3.89 -10.53
CA GLY A 455 22.16 -5.02 -11.38
C GLY A 455 22.25 -4.68 -12.87
N LYS A 456 22.21 -5.72 -13.70
CA LYS A 456 22.39 -5.62 -15.16
C LYS A 456 21.20 -4.99 -15.90
N ASP A 457 20.06 -5.02 -15.27
CA ASP A 457 18.79 -4.55 -15.87
C ASP A 457 18.38 -3.16 -15.35
N LYS A 458 19.20 -2.54 -14.49
CA LYS A 458 19.01 -1.14 -14.06
C LYS A 458 18.93 -0.20 -15.26
N GLY A 459 17.87 0.63 -15.28
CA GLY A 459 17.59 1.59 -16.36
C GLY A 459 16.90 0.96 -17.57
N LYS A 460 16.39 -0.26 -17.42
CA LYS A 460 15.41 -0.86 -18.31
C LYS A 460 14.05 -0.82 -17.62
N ASP A 461 13.09 -0.27 -18.31
CA ASP A 461 11.74 -0.04 -17.81
C ASP A 461 10.76 -0.95 -18.54
N GLY A 462 9.96 -1.71 -17.81
CA GLY A 462 9.04 -2.70 -18.36
C GLY A 462 7.60 -2.20 -18.40
N PHE A 463 6.92 -2.48 -19.51
CA PHE A 463 5.49 -2.27 -19.68
C PHE A 463 4.87 -3.53 -20.27
N ASP A 464 3.73 -3.93 -19.77
CA ASP A 464 3.08 -5.15 -20.19
C ASP A 464 1.55 -5.09 -20.13
N MET A 465 0.91 -6.05 -20.77
CA MET A 465 -0.53 -6.24 -20.77
C MET A 465 -0.93 -7.70 -20.83
N ALA A 466 -2.09 -8.00 -20.24
CA ALA A 466 -2.77 -9.27 -20.42
C ALA A 466 -3.85 -9.16 -21.51
N THR A 467 -4.01 -10.21 -22.31
CA THR A 467 -5.06 -10.25 -23.34
C THR A 467 -6.41 -10.67 -22.78
N ARG A 468 -6.44 -11.62 -21.81
CA ARG A 468 -7.69 -12.21 -21.31
C ARG A 468 -7.78 -12.36 -19.80
N LEU A 469 -6.68 -12.27 -19.10
CA LEU A 469 -6.61 -12.53 -17.66
C LEU A 469 -7.67 -11.75 -16.87
N GLY A 470 -8.53 -12.44 -16.14
CA GLY A 470 -9.61 -11.85 -15.34
C GLY A 470 -10.77 -11.26 -16.15
N SER A 471 -10.89 -11.59 -17.48
CA SER A 471 -11.99 -11.11 -18.32
C SER A 471 -12.82 -12.27 -18.86
N ASN A 472 -14.15 -12.12 -18.81
CA ASN A 472 -15.12 -13.03 -19.40
C ASN A 472 -15.64 -12.56 -20.77
N LEU A 473 -15.09 -11.46 -21.31
CA LEU A 473 -15.45 -10.97 -22.66
C LEU A 473 -14.88 -11.87 -23.77
N THR A 474 -15.65 -12.00 -24.83
CA THR A 474 -15.19 -12.63 -26.07
C THR A 474 -14.54 -11.58 -26.97
N PHE A 475 -13.21 -11.61 -27.08
CA PHE A 475 -12.47 -10.70 -27.94
C PHE A 475 -12.41 -11.24 -29.37
N ALA A 476 -12.91 -10.46 -30.33
CA ALA A 476 -12.81 -10.75 -31.76
C ALA A 476 -11.43 -10.34 -32.31
N GLU A 477 -10.87 -9.24 -31.82
CA GLU A 477 -9.56 -8.71 -32.18
C GLU A 477 -8.98 -7.89 -31.03
N GLN A 478 -7.66 -7.94 -30.86
CA GLN A 478 -6.92 -7.01 -30.02
C GLN A 478 -5.72 -6.47 -30.77
N THR A 479 -5.46 -5.18 -30.59
CA THR A 479 -4.29 -4.49 -31.11
C THR A 479 -3.54 -3.79 -29.99
N ALA A 480 -2.26 -3.56 -30.19
CA ALA A 480 -1.46 -2.68 -29.37
C ALA A 480 -0.81 -1.62 -30.23
N SER A 481 -0.69 -0.41 -29.69
CA SER A 481 -0.05 0.70 -30.39
C SER A 481 0.87 1.48 -29.47
N ILE A 482 1.84 2.19 -30.09
CA ILE A 482 2.83 3.02 -29.37
C ILE A 482 2.92 4.39 -30.07
N CYS A 483 2.92 5.45 -29.26
CA CYS A 483 3.07 6.81 -29.78
C CYS A 483 3.96 7.66 -28.88
N ARG A 484 4.44 8.80 -29.38
CA ARG A 484 5.33 9.72 -28.67
C ARG A 484 6.56 9.05 -28.08
N PHE A 485 7.19 8.20 -28.86
CA PHE A 485 8.30 7.32 -28.47
C PHE A 485 9.69 7.91 -28.75
N GLU A 486 9.81 9.19 -29.07
CA GLU A 486 11.07 9.84 -29.47
C GLU A 486 12.13 9.86 -28.35
N GLU A 487 11.70 9.70 -27.10
CA GLU A 487 12.58 9.71 -25.91
C GLU A 487 12.96 8.29 -25.45
N ILE A 488 12.45 7.23 -26.11
CA ILE A 488 12.69 5.85 -25.73
C ILE A 488 13.27 5.00 -26.86
N GLU A 489 13.98 3.94 -26.47
CA GLU A 489 14.42 2.84 -27.32
C GLU A 489 13.83 1.54 -26.78
N ILE A 490 13.20 0.74 -27.61
CA ILE A 490 12.74 -0.61 -27.24
C ILE A 490 13.96 -1.54 -27.25
N ILE A 491 14.27 -2.15 -26.11
CA ILE A 491 15.42 -3.04 -25.94
C ILE A 491 15.04 -4.48 -26.24
N ALA A 492 13.86 -4.90 -25.75
CA ALA A 492 13.31 -6.23 -25.92
C ALA A 492 11.78 -6.17 -25.89
N GLN A 493 11.10 -7.06 -26.55
CA GLN A 493 9.65 -7.13 -26.60
C GLN A 493 9.14 -8.42 -27.25
N ASN A 494 7.87 -8.73 -27.05
CA ASN A 494 7.15 -9.74 -27.81
C ASN A 494 5.92 -9.19 -28.56
N PHE A 495 5.68 -7.86 -28.53
CA PHE A 495 4.60 -7.21 -29.29
C PHE A 495 4.81 -7.28 -30.81
N GLY A 496 6.04 -7.09 -31.28
CA GLY A 496 6.35 -7.01 -32.70
C GLY A 496 6.42 -5.59 -33.27
N PHE A 497 6.54 -4.55 -32.43
CA PHE A 497 6.79 -3.18 -32.88
C PHE A 497 8.15 -3.08 -33.59
N ASP A 498 8.22 -2.26 -34.64
CA ASP A 498 9.48 -1.94 -35.33
C ASP A 498 9.49 -0.43 -35.63
N LEU A 499 9.97 0.34 -34.66
CA LEU A 499 9.93 1.80 -34.72
C LEU A 499 10.81 2.36 -35.82
N GLU A 500 11.91 1.66 -36.20
CA GLU A 500 12.80 2.07 -37.29
C GLU A 500 12.10 1.96 -38.65
N ASN A 501 11.26 0.95 -38.84
CA ASN A 501 10.47 0.73 -40.06
C ASN A 501 9.05 1.31 -39.97
N GLY A 502 8.72 2.02 -38.88
CA GLY A 502 7.42 2.69 -38.70
C GLY A 502 6.28 1.75 -38.35
N ILE A 503 6.56 0.55 -37.81
CA ILE A 503 5.54 -0.38 -37.31
C ILE A 503 5.25 0.01 -35.83
N THR A 504 4.25 0.84 -35.66
CA THR A 504 3.82 1.39 -34.36
C THR A 504 2.48 0.84 -33.88
N GLU A 505 1.84 -0.02 -34.67
CA GLU A 505 0.61 -0.72 -34.35
C GLU A 505 0.73 -2.18 -34.78
N VAL A 506 0.28 -3.11 -33.92
CA VAL A 506 0.35 -4.55 -34.17
C VAL A 506 -0.95 -5.23 -33.74
N THR A 507 -1.36 -6.24 -34.49
CA THR A 507 -2.45 -7.13 -34.11
C THR A 507 -1.89 -8.25 -33.23
N LEU A 508 -2.54 -8.49 -32.09
CA LEU A 508 -2.10 -9.46 -31.10
C LEU A 508 -2.67 -10.85 -31.36
N ASP A 509 -1.87 -11.89 -31.12
CA ASP A 509 -2.38 -13.26 -31.08
C ASP A 509 -3.17 -13.48 -29.77
N LEU A 510 -4.47 -13.71 -29.89
CA LEU A 510 -5.35 -13.93 -28.73
C LEU A 510 -5.05 -15.23 -27.96
N ASN A 511 -4.21 -16.13 -28.50
CA ASN A 511 -3.76 -17.32 -27.77
C ASN A 511 -2.54 -17.03 -26.87
N GLN A 512 -1.86 -15.90 -27.09
CA GLN A 512 -0.80 -15.42 -26.23
C GLN A 512 -1.41 -14.54 -25.14
N GLU A 513 -1.25 -14.92 -23.89
CA GLU A 513 -1.91 -14.26 -22.77
C GLU A 513 -1.16 -13.00 -22.29
N HIS A 514 0.17 -12.96 -22.42
CA HIS A 514 1.02 -11.91 -21.93
C HIS A 514 1.85 -11.27 -23.05
N TYR A 515 1.71 -9.95 -23.19
CA TYR A 515 2.54 -9.12 -24.06
C TYR A 515 3.33 -8.13 -23.21
N TRP A 516 4.60 -7.93 -23.59
CA TRP A 516 5.50 -7.07 -22.84
C TRP A 516 6.53 -6.38 -23.73
N MET A 517 7.04 -5.25 -23.24
CA MET A 517 8.22 -4.57 -23.80
C MET A 517 9.10 -4.01 -22.70
N GLN A 518 10.41 -4.02 -22.92
CA GLN A 518 11.40 -3.29 -22.16
C GLN A 518 11.89 -2.11 -22.97
N VAL A 519 11.86 -0.94 -22.36
CA VAL A 519 12.35 0.30 -22.96
C VAL A 519 13.46 0.90 -22.10
N ARG A 520 14.24 1.78 -22.70
CA ARG A 520 15.14 2.66 -21.95
C ARG A 520 15.09 4.05 -22.56
N LYS A 521 15.51 5.05 -21.80
CA LYS A 521 15.64 6.41 -22.28
C LYS A 521 16.74 6.51 -23.34
N VAL A 522 16.46 7.18 -24.46
CA VAL A 522 17.46 7.51 -25.47
C VAL A 522 18.50 8.45 -24.85
N GLN A 523 19.77 8.04 -24.89
CA GLN A 523 20.88 8.91 -24.49
C GLN A 523 21.13 9.89 -25.63
N LYS A 524 20.82 11.17 -25.42
CA LYS A 524 21.20 12.23 -26.37
C LYS A 524 22.70 12.46 -26.19
N GLU A 525 23.49 12.26 -27.28
CA GLU A 525 24.93 12.56 -27.33
C GLU A 525 25.20 14.07 -27.13
#